data_30b58946e5812e4b1bb940d1073bd08c
#
_entry.id   30b58946e5812e4b1bb940d1073bd08c
#
_cell.length_a   1.000
_cell.length_b   1.000
_cell.length_c   1.000
_cell.angle_alpha   90.00
_cell.angle_beta   90.00
_cell.angle_gamma   90.00
#
_symmetry.space_group_name_H-M   'P 1'
#
loop_
_entity.id
_entity.type
_entity.pdbx_description
1 polymer ?
#
loop_
_entity_poly.entity_id
_entity_poly.type
_entity_poly.pdbx_seq_one_letter_code
_entity_poly.pdbx_strand_id
1 'polypeptide(L)'
;ETIKATFDELGYKYFYQVLNAKNYGMPQHRERIFVVGFKDKKTEFTFPEPIELEYKMQDFLEDFTDSKYYLKEKGVKFVTSSKNRNKRYTQINGEIALCQKANQQFNWHGDFVFEQSESEFDEFIFDVNDVEEKYYLSDKVRDYVLSSGTKTFKTSIKTDLEVARPLLQSMHKMHRAGVDNYVTHTGKIRKLTPKECLRLMGFRDDFTQVVSDTQMYRQAGNSIVVDVLIALLKQMDITKYAK
;
A
#
# COMPACT_ATOMS: atom_id res chain seq x y z
N GLU A 1 22.37 -15.76 -20.90
CA GLU A 1 23.59 -16.22 -21.64
C GLU A 1 24.61 -15.09 -21.78
N THR A 2 24.24 -13.87 -22.19
CA THR A 2 25.15 -12.74 -22.39
C THR A 2 25.98 -12.37 -21.15
N ILE A 3 25.33 -12.23 -19.97
CA ILE A 3 26.02 -11.88 -18.71
C ILE A 3 27.06 -12.95 -18.36
N LYS A 4 26.71 -14.23 -18.50
CA LYS A 4 27.59 -15.36 -18.23
C LYS A 4 28.82 -15.29 -19.14
N ALA A 5 28.62 -15.17 -20.44
CA ALA A 5 29.69 -15.06 -21.41
C ALA A 5 30.63 -13.90 -21.09
N THR A 6 30.08 -12.73 -20.71
CA THR A 6 30.90 -11.56 -20.35
C THR A 6 31.78 -11.81 -19.12
N PHE A 7 31.24 -12.47 -18.06
CA PHE A 7 32.05 -12.82 -16.89
C PHE A 7 33.17 -13.81 -17.22
N ASP A 8 32.87 -14.81 -18.07
CA ASP A 8 33.86 -15.80 -18.52
C ASP A 8 34.94 -15.12 -19.35
N GLU A 9 34.58 -14.23 -20.29
CA GLU A 9 35.50 -13.47 -21.13
C GLU A 9 36.44 -12.56 -20.32
N LEU A 10 35.87 -11.86 -19.32
CA LEU A 10 36.62 -11.00 -18.42
C LEU A 10 37.42 -11.76 -17.36
N GLY A 11 37.29 -13.07 -17.31
CA GLY A 11 38.04 -13.93 -16.41
C GLY A 11 37.60 -13.88 -14.94
N TYR A 12 36.36 -13.49 -14.66
CA TYR A 12 35.80 -13.49 -13.32
C TYR A 12 35.22 -14.87 -12.96
N LYS A 13 35.37 -15.27 -11.70
CA LYS A 13 34.55 -16.30 -11.08
C LYS A 13 33.26 -15.63 -10.57
N TYR A 14 32.11 -16.15 -10.89
CA TYR A 14 30.84 -15.55 -10.50
C TYR A 14 29.89 -16.58 -9.93
N PHE A 15 28.99 -16.07 -9.08
CA PHE A 15 27.92 -16.79 -8.43
C PHE A 15 26.63 -16.03 -8.65
N TYR A 16 25.50 -16.71 -8.79
CA TYR A 16 24.21 -16.06 -8.93
C TYR A 16 23.12 -16.82 -8.19
N GLN A 17 22.18 -16.07 -7.62
CA GLN A 17 21.02 -16.61 -6.93
C GLN A 17 19.88 -15.62 -6.99
N VAL A 18 18.63 -16.13 -6.97
CA VAL A 18 17.44 -15.30 -6.77
C VAL A 18 17.21 -15.16 -5.27
N LEU A 19 17.21 -13.92 -4.78
CA LEU A 19 16.92 -13.60 -3.37
C LEU A 19 15.61 -12.85 -3.27
N ASN A 20 14.82 -13.18 -2.23
CA ASN A 20 13.56 -12.49 -1.92
C ASN A 20 13.76 -11.61 -0.68
N ALA A 21 13.38 -10.34 -0.75
CA ALA A 21 13.55 -9.36 0.33
C ALA A 21 12.97 -9.83 1.68
N LYS A 22 11.84 -10.55 1.65
CA LYS A 22 11.22 -11.10 2.87
C LYS A 22 12.11 -12.07 3.65
N ASN A 23 13.09 -12.67 3.01
CA ASN A 23 14.04 -13.58 3.63
C ASN A 23 15.25 -12.86 4.24
N TYR A 24 15.25 -11.54 4.21
CA TYR A 24 16.36 -10.68 4.69
C TYR A 24 15.84 -9.49 5.51
N GLY A 25 14.72 -9.68 6.22
CA GLY A 25 14.18 -8.72 7.19
C GLY A 25 13.18 -7.70 6.65
N MET A 26 12.94 -7.65 5.33
CA MET A 26 11.98 -6.71 4.75
C MET A 26 10.65 -7.39 4.41
N PRO A 27 9.50 -6.96 4.96
CA PRO A 27 8.19 -7.57 4.68
C PRO A 27 7.66 -7.20 3.29
N GLN A 28 8.44 -7.54 2.26
CA GLN A 28 8.11 -7.30 0.86
C GLN A 28 8.43 -8.53 -0.01
N HIS A 29 7.47 -8.97 -0.82
CA HIS A 29 7.68 -9.96 -1.86
C HIS A 29 8.43 -9.35 -3.04
N ARG A 30 9.75 -9.30 -2.97
CA ARG A 30 10.60 -8.77 -4.03
C ARG A 30 11.74 -9.74 -4.35
N GLU A 31 11.53 -10.50 -5.41
CA GLU A 31 12.55 -11.42 -5.92
C GLU A 31 13.42 -10.71 -6.94
N ARG A 32 14.73 -10.81 -6.78
CA ARG A 32 15.72 -10.30 -7.73
C ARG A 32 16.85 -11.31 -7.86
N ILE A 33 17.38 -11.39 -9.08
CA ILE A 33 18.62 -12.13 -9.30
C ILE A 33 19.80 -11.25 -8.87
N PHE A 34 20.66 -11.82 -8.05
CA PHE A 34 21.93 -11.21 -7.66
C PHE A 34 23.06 -11.99 -8.27
N VAL A 35 24.02 -11.28 -8.84
CA VAL A 35 25.24 -11.84 -9.42
C VAL A 35 26.41 -11.22 -8.69
N VAL A 36 27.26 -12.07 -8.12
CA VAL A 36 28.47 -11.67 -7.39
C VAL A 36 29.67 -12.21 -8.15
N GLY A 37 30.57 -11.32 -8.54
CA GLY A 37 31.77 -11.70 -9.32
C GLY A 37 33.07 -11.38 -8.56
N PHE A 38 34.03 -12.31 -8.61
CA PHE A 38 35.35 -12.14 -8.03
C PHE A 38 36.41 -12.24 -9.11
N LYS A 39 37.38 -11.33 -9.07
CA LYS A 39 38.52 -11.34 -9.96
C LYS A 39 39.50 -12.49 -9.62
N ASP A 40 39.62 -12.78 -8.32
CA ASP A 40 40.35 -13.96 -7.87
C ASP A 40 39.50 -15.21 -8.05
N LYS A 41 39.90 -16.08 -8.96
CA LYS A 41 39.21 -17.34 -9.28
C LYS A 41 39.22 -18.37 -8.15
N LYS A 42 40.09 -18.21 -7.13
CA LYS A 42 40.16 -19.09 -5.97
C LYS A 42 39.13 -18.74 -4.90
N THR A 43 38.52 -17.56 -5.00
CA THR A 43 37.48 -17.13 -4.02
C THR A 43 36.31 -18.08 -4.05
N GLU A 44 35.96 -18.63 -2.88
CA GLU A 44 34.71 -19.34 -2.66
C GLU A 44 33.70 -18.38 -2.06
N PHE A 45 32.46 -18.50 -2.49
CA PHE A 45 31.37 -17.65 -2.03
C PHE A 45 30.07 -18.45 -1.96
N THR A 46 29.34 -18.27 -0.87
CA THR A 46 27.97 -18.77 -0.70
C THR A 46 27.05 -17.59 -0.41
N PHE A 47 25.83 -17.61 -0.93
CA PHE A 47 24.86 -16.56 -0.60
C PHE A 47 24.46 -16.63 0.86
N PRO A 48 24.10 -15.48 1.49
CA PRO A 48 23.67 -15.48 2.88
C PRO A 48 22.39 -16.33 3.08
N GLU A 49 22.34 -17.04 4.19
CA GLU A 49 21.15 -17.80 4.57
C GLU A 49 19.96 -16.90 4.86
N PRO A 50 18.74 -17.36 4.53
CA PRO A 50 17.52 -16.67 4.92
C PRO A 50 17.41 -16.49 6.43
N ILE A 51 16.86 -15.33 6.84
CA ILE A 51 16.52 -15.06 8.24
C ILE A 51 14.99 -15.05 8.42
N GLU A 52 14.53 -15.31 9.63
CA GLU A 52 13.12 -15.20 9.98
C GLU A 52 12.65 -13.74 9.87
N LEU A 53 11.44 -13.55 9.35
CA LEU A 53 10.85 -12.22 9.19
C LEU A 53 10.13 -11.83 10.48
N GLU A 54 10.63 -10.83 11.18
CA GLU A 54 10.08 -10.34 12.45
C GLU A 54 9.00 -9.28 12.26
N TYR A 55 9.06 -8.52 11.17
CA TYR A 55 8.21 -7.35 10.92
C TYR A 55 7.14 -7.63 9.87
N LYS A 56 6.01 -6.91 10.00
CA LYS A 56 4.93 -6.87 9.02
C LYS A 56 4.93 -5.54 8.28
N MET A 57 4.25 -5.47 7.14
CA MET A 57 4.11 -4.22 6.39
C MET A 57 3.55 -3.08 7.25
N GLN A 58 2.63 -3.38 8.17
CA GLN A 58 2.00 -2.42 9.07
C GLN A 58 3.01 -1.68 9.96
N ASP A 59 4.11 -2.32 10.34
CA ASP A 59 5.16 -1.74 11.19
C ASP A 59 5.94 -0.62 10.48
N PHE A 60 5.75 -0.49 9.17
CA PHE A 60 6.43 0.49 8.31
C PHE A 60 5.51 1.66 7.89
N LEU A 61 4.25 1.66 8.33
CA LEU A 61 3.30 2.72 8.02
C LEU A 61 3.61 4.00 8.81
N GLU A 62 3.08 5.12 8.34
CA GLU A 62 3.12 6.40 9.04
C GLU A 62 1.90 6.54 9.96
N ASP A 63 2.08 7.12 11.15
CA ASP A 63 0.99 7.37 12.11
C ASP A 63 -0.03 8.38 11.56
N PHE A 64 0.44 9.33 10.76
CA PHE A 64 -0.39 10.36 10.12
C PHE A 64 -0.11 10.41 8.62
N THR A 65 -1.16 10.39 7.83
CA THR A 65 -1.09 10.38 6.38
C THR A 65 -1.91 11.50 5.77
N ASP A 66 -1.31 12.25 4.83
CA ASP A 66 -1.96 13.33 4.08
C ASP A 66 -3.16 12.79 3.28
N SER A 67 -4.27 13.54 3.28
CA SER A 67 -5.51 13.21 2.59
C SER A 67 -5.34 12.91 1.10
N LYS A 68 -4.34 13.49 0.45
CA LYS A 68 -4.00 13.25 -0.97
C LYS A 68 -3.69 11.79 -1.31
N TYR A 69 -3.33 10.95 -0.32
CA TYR A 69 -3.03 9.54 -0.52
C TYR A 69 -4.26 8.63 -0.44
N TYR A 70 -5.37 9.13 0.08
CA TYR A 70 -6.62 8.37 0.13
C TYR A 70 -7.25 8.23 -1.24
N LEU A 71 -7.85 7.07 -1.48
CA LEU A 71 -8.48 6.77 -2.77
C LEU A 71 -9.88 7.37 -2.84
N LYS A 72 -10.18 7.97 -3.99
CA LYS A 72 -11.55 8.35 -4.35
C LYS A 72 -12.35 7.09 -4.75
N GLU A 73 -13.67 7.22 -4.83
CA GLU A 73 -14.61 6.12 -5.08
C GLU A 73 -14.19 5.15 -6.21
N LYS A 74 -13.70 5.69 -7.34
CA LYS A 74 -13.23 4.87 -8.48
C LYS A 74 -12.02 4.02 -8.12
N GLY A 75 -11.09 4.57 -7.34
CA GLY A 75 -9.92 3.85 -6.84
C GLY A 75 -10.33 2.77 -5.84
N VAL A 76 -11.21 3.10 -4.90
CA VAL A 76 -11.76 2.13 -3.93
C VAL A 76 -12.41 0.96 -4.65
N LYS A 77 -13.31 1.19 -5.62
CA LYS A 77 -13.93 0.13 -6.43
C LYS A 77 -12.91 -0.76 -7.14
N PHE A 78 -11.83 -0.17 -7.63
CA PHE A 78 -10.78 -0.95 -8.30
C PHE A 78 -10.03 -1.86 -7.33
N VAL A 79 -9.57 -1.33 -6.20
CA VAL A 79 -8.72 -2.07 -5.25
C VAL A 79 -9.49 -3.11 -4.44
N THR A 80 -10.79 -2.89 -4.19
CA THR A 80 -11.66 -3.84 -3.48
C THR A 80 -12.23 -4.93 -4.38
N SER A 81 -12.12 -4.78 -5.70
CA SER A 81 -12.63 -5.76 -6.67
C SER A 81 -11.99 -7.14 -6.45
N SER A 82 -12.82 -8.17 -6.25
CA SER A 82 -12.37 -9.55 -6.10
C SER A 82 -11.52 -10.02 -7.28
N LYS A 83 -11.86 -9.61 -8.51
CA LYS A 83 -11.07 -9.91 -9.72
C LYS A 83 -9.64 -9.40 -9.63
N ASN A 84 -9.42 -8.16 -9.15
CA ASN A 84 -8.09 -7.56 -9.05
C ASN A 84 -7.30 -8.14 -7.87
N ARG A 85 -7.98 -8.41 -6.75
CA ARG A 85 -7.39 -9.07 -5.58
C ARG A 85 -6.94 -10.50 -5.89
N ASN A 86 -7.77 -11.30 -6.55
CA ASN A 86 -7.45 -12.68 -6.94
C ASN A 86 -6.26 -12.75 -7.91
N LYS A 87 -6.08 -11.73 -8.77
CA LYS A 87 -4.91 -11.61 -9.65
C LYS A 87 -3.67 -11.03 -8.94
N ARG A 88 -3.77 -10.73 -7.66
CA ARG A 88 -2.71 -10.05 -6.88
C ARG A 88 -2.26 -8.72 -7.51
N TYR A 89 -3.16 -8.03 -8.19
CA TYR A 89 -2.89 -6.68 -8.66
C TYR A 89 -2.94 -5.68 -7.52
N THR A 90 -3.83 -5.93 -6.56
CA THR A 90 -4.05 -5.11 -5.37
C THR A 90 -4.09 -5.97 -4.12
N GLN A 91 -3.59 -5.45 -3.02
CA GLN A 91 -3.65 -6.04 -1.70
C GLN A 91 -4.05 -4.95 -0.69
N ILE A 92 -4.92 -5.28 0.26
CA ILE A 92 -5.35 -4.37 1.32
C ILE A 92 -4.94 -5.00 2.65
N ASN A 93 -4.26 -4.23 3.51
CA ASN A 93 -3.77 -4.64 4.83
C ASN A 93 -3.00 -5.97 4.83
N GLY A 94 -2.17 -6.21 3.80
CA GLY A 94 -1.34 -7.40 3.73
C GLY A 94 -0.19 -7.35 4.75
N GLU A 95 0.13 -8.49 5.37
CA GLU A 95 1.27 -8.60 6.29
C GLU A 95 2.61 -8.48 5.57
N ILE A 96 2.69 -8.98 4.36
CA ILE A 96 3.87 -8.88 3.49
C ILE A 96 3.49 -8.09 2.25
N ALA A 97 4.17 -6.97 2.03
CA ALA A 97 3.93 -6.10 0.91
C ALA A 97 4.18 -6.80 -0.44
N LEU A 98 3.40 -6.45 -1.45
CA LEU A 98 3.67 -6.82 -2.82
C LEU A 98 4.95 -6.13 -3.32
N CYS A 99 5.54 -6.66 -4.39
CA CYS A 99 6.71 -6.03 -5.00
C CYS A 99 6.38 -4.60 -5.45
N GLN A 100 7.05 -3.63 -4.87
CA GLN A 100 6.89 -2.23 -5.25
C GLN A 100 7.39 -2.00 -6.68
N LYS A 101 6.61 -1.28 -7.46
CA LYS A 101 6.87 -0.97 -8.86
C LYS A 101 6.99 0.53 -9.07
N ALA A 102 7.89 0.94 -9.95
CA ALA A 102 8.12 2.36 -10.26
C ALA A 102 6.87 3.13 -10.73
N ASN A 103 5.86 2.46 -11.24
CA ASN A 103 4.64 3.05 -11.80
C ASN A 103 3.36 2.66 -11.02
N GLN A 104 3.47 2.13 -9.80
CA GLN A 104 2.28 1.66 -9.05
C GLN A 104 1.29 2.79 -8.74
N GLN A 105 1.76 4.03 -8.59
CA GLN A 105 0.92 5.19 -8.31
C GLN A 105 -0.06 5.55 -9.44
N PHE A 106 0.19 5.11 -10.68
CA PHE A 106 -0.64 5.47 -11.83
C PHE A 106 -1.80 4.50 -12.11
N ASN A 107 -1.73 3.28 -11.63
CA ASN A 107 -2.66 2.22 -12.03
C ASN A 107 -3.31 1.45 -10.87
N TRP A 108 -3.25 1.99 -9.65
CA TRP A 108 -3.79 1.36 -8.44
C TRP A 108 -3.36 -0.11 -8.24
N HIS A 109 -2.14 -0.46 -8.65
CA HIS A 109 -1.55 -1.75 -8.36
C HIS A 109 -0.63 -1.63 -7.14
N GLY A 110 -0.59 -2.68 -6.32
CA GLY A 110 0.26 -2.73 -5.12
C GLY A 110 -0.54 -2.79 -3.83
N ASP A 111 0.05 -2.27 -2.77
CA ASP A 111 -0.49 -2.33 -1.42
C ASP A 111 -1.31 -1.09 -1.10
N PHE A 112 -2.40 -1.32 -0.37
CA PHE A 112 -3.31 -0.29 0.13
C PHE A 112 -3.58 -0.55 1.61
N VAL A 113 -3.80 0.53 2.36
CA VAL A 113 -4.15 0.49 3.77
C VAL A 113 -5.62 0.85 3.92
N PHE A 114 -6.36 0.02 4.64
CA PHE A 114 -7.69 0.33 5.10
C PHE A 114 -7.58 0.79 6.55
N GLU A 115 -7.77 2.06 6.79
CA GLU A 115 -7.80 2.64 8.12
C GLU A 115 -9.25 2.67 8.59
N GLN A 116 -9.54 1.90 9.66
CA GLN A 116 -10.77 2.10 10.42
C GLN A 116 -10.54 3.32 11.32
N SER A 117 -11.47 4.26 11.35
CA SER A 117 -11.43 5.27 12.40
C SER A 117 -11.67 4.57 13.73
N GLU A 118 -10.71 4.64 14.64
CA GLU A 118 -10.80 4.07 16.00
C GLU A 118 -11.76 4.84 16.91
N SER A 119 -12.79 5.45 16.41
CA SER A 119 -13.69 6.16 17.31
C SER A 119 -15.14 5.75 17.17
N GLU A 120 -15.57 4.89 18.10
CA GLU A 120 -16.92 5.01 18.67
C GLU A 120 -17.10 6.30 19.49
N PHE A 121 -16.06 7.14 19.62
CA PHE A 121 -16.06 8.31 20.52
C PHE A 121 -15.51 9.62 19.96
N ASP A 122 -14.97 9.68 18.77
CA ASP A 122 -14.61 10.95 18.15
C ASP A 122 -15.74 11.41 17.24
N GLU A 123 -16.61 12.20 17.84
CA GLU A 123 -17.47 13.14 17.16
C GLU A 123 -16.64 13.92 16.11
N PHE A 124 -16.92 13.63 14.83
CA PHE A 124 -16.72 14.54 13.72
C PHE A 124 -15.40 15.32 13.62
N ILE A 125 -14.34 14.66 13.17
CA ILE A 125 -13.43 15.35 12.27
C ILE A 125 -13.44 14.59 10.93
N PHE A 126 -14.52 14.75 10.20
CA PHE A 126 -14.45 14.66 8.76
C PHE A 126 -13.50 15.78 8.31
N ASP A 127 -12.45 15.43 7.57
CA ASP A 127 -11.86 16.41 6.68
C ASP A 127 -12.96 16.78 5.67
N VAL A 128 -13.65 17.87 5.97
CA VAL A 128 -14.82 18.40 5.26
C VAL A 128 -14.52 18.74 3.81
N ASN A 129 -13.27 18.57 3.37
CA ASN A 129 -12.78 19.01 2.08
C ASN A 129 -12.93 17.99 0.94
N ASP A 130 -13.30 16.72 1.23
CA ASP A 130 -13.32 15.68 0.19
C ASP A 130 -14.72 15.37 -0.38
N VAL A 131 -15.79 15.81 0.28
CA VAL A 131 -17.17 15.69 -0.22
C VAL A 131 -17.77 17.09 -0.33
N GLU A 132 -18.22 17.49 -1.52
CA GLU A 132 -18.85 18.78 -1.72
C GLU A 132 -20.04 18.95 -0.75
N GLU A 133 -20.14 20.11 -0.10
CA GLU A 133 -21.16 20.47 0.90
C GLU A 133 -22.59 20.16 0.44
N LYS A 134 -22.85 20.24 -0.85
CA LYS A 134 -24.15 19.92 -1.45
C LYS A 134 -24.64 18.47 -1.22
N TYR A 135 -23.77 17.53 -0.85
CA TYR A 135 -24.11 16.13 -0.58
C TYR A 135 -24.43 15.87 0.89
N TYR A 136 -24.11 16.82 1.76
CA TYR A 136 -24.47 16.69 3.18
C TYR A 136 -25.93 17.08 3.38
N LEU A 137 -26.60 16.33 4.24
CA LEU A 137 -27.98 16.64 4.61
C LEU A 137 -28.02 17.86 5.53
N SER A 138 -28.87 18.83 5.21
CA SER A 138 -29.19 19.91 6.18
C SER A 138 -29.81 19.32 7.44
N ASP A 139 -29.67 19.97 8.60
CA ASP A 139 -30.19 19.48 9.88
C ASP A 139 -31.64 19.07 9.78
N LYS A 140 -32.48 19.88 9.13
CA LYS A 140 -33.90 19.58 8.93
C LYS A 140 -34.13 18.29 8.12
N VAL A 141 -33.33 18.05 7.10
CA VAL A 141 -33.43 16.84 6.26
C VAL A 141 -32.87 15.64 7.01
N ARG A 142 -31.77 15.82 7.75
CA ARG A 142 -31.18 14.78 8.60
C ARG A 142 -32.20 14.32 9.65
N ASP A 143 -32.82 15.23 10.37
CA ASP A 143 -33.81 14.91 11.39
C ASP A 143 -35.05 14.21 10.79
N TYR A 144 -35.47 14.61 9.59
CA TYR A 144 -36.51 13.92 8.85
C TYR A 144 -36.12 12.49 8.46
N VAL A 145 -34.91 12.30 7.91
CA VAL A 145 -34.41 10.99 7.46
C VAL A 145 -34.22 10.04 8.65
N LEU A 146 -33.79 10.56 9.80
CA LEU A 146 -33.59 9.79 11.05
C LEU A 146 -34.87 9.63 11.88
N SER A 147 -36.00 10.20 11.47
CA SER A 147 -37.26 10.02 12.16
C SER A 147 -37.89 8.66 11.89
N SER A 148 -38.56 8.07 12.86
CA SER A 148 -39.25 6.77 12.76
C SER A 148 -40.44 6.73 11.80
N GLY A 149 -40.64 7.78 11.01
CA GLY A 149 -41.75 7.92 10.07
C GLY A 149 -42.87 8.80 10.57
N THR A 150 -43.99 8.82 9.86
CA THR A 150 -45.20 9.57 10.18
C THR A 150 -46.24 8.69 10.85
N LYS A 151 -47.36 9.29 11.33
CA LYS A 151 -48.46 8.56 11.95
C LYS A 151 -49.00 7.41 11.08
N THR A 152 -48.96 7.58 9.75
CA THR A 152 -49.48 6.63 8.76
C THR A 152 -48.42 5.75 8.12
N PHE A 153 -47.13 6.10 8.24
CA PHE A 153 -46.04 5.36 7.61
C PHE A 153 -44.86 5.22 8.58
N LYS A 154 -44.69 4.02 9.13
CA LYS A 154 -43.54 3.68 9.98
C LYS A 154 -42.42 3.13 9.13
N THR A 155 -41.22 3.66 9.31
CA THR A 155 -40.02 3.20 8.59
C THR A 155 -39.04 2.58 9.58
N SER A 156 -38.35 1.56 9.12
CA SER A 156 -37.16 1.06 9.79
C SER A 156 -35.95 1.87 9.33
N ILE A 157 -35.46 2.73 10.22
CA ILE A 157 -34.25 3.53 9.93
C ILE A 157 -33.07 2.58 10.03
N LYS A 158 -32.32 2.46 8.94
CA LYS A 158 -31.03 1.78 8.91
C LYS A 158 -30.10 2.59 8.04
N THR A 159 -29.00 3.04 8.61
CA THR A 159 -27.84 3.60 7.91
C THR A 159 -26.77 2.50 7.76
N ASP A 160 -25.77 2.73 6.98
CA ASP A 160 -24.56 1.88 6.86
C ASP A 160 -24.88 0.39 6.60
N LEU A 161 -25.79 0.15 5.67
CA LEU A 161 -26.22 -1.21 5.34
C LEU A 161 -25.08 -1.96 4.63
N GLU A 162 -24.82 -3.21 5.04
CA GLU A 162 -23.89 -4.11 4.33
C GLU A 162 -24.33 -4.34 2.87
N VAL A 163 -25.63 -4.44 2.65
CA VAL A 163 -26.21 -4.54 1.30
C VAL A 163 -27.12 -3.33 1.09
N ALA A 164 -26.75 -2.50 0.13
CA ALA A 164 -27.54 -1.32 -0.22
C ALA A 164 -28.93 -1.69 -0.72
N ARG A 165 -29.92 -0.88 -0.36
CA ARG A 165 -31.25 -0.93 -0.95
C ARG A 165 -31.17 -0.56 -2.44
N PRO A 166 -32.13 -1.01 -3.29
CA PRO A 166 -32.16 -0.64 -4.71
C PRO A 166 -32.09 0.88 -4.90
N LEU A 167 -31.17 1.32 -5.76
CA LEU A 167 -31.03 2.72 -6.12
C LEU A 167 -32.20 3.15 -7.00
N LEU A 168 -32.92 4.16 -6.57
CA LEU A 168 -34.08 4.68 -7.28
C LEU A 168 -33.70 5.88 -8.15
N GLN A 169 -34.22 5.93 -9.38
CA GLN A 169 -33.99 7.03 -10.31
C GLN A 169 -34.28 8.43 -9.71
N SER A 170 -35.22 8.49 -8.77
CA SER A 170 -35.66 9.74 -8.13
C SER A 170 -34.87 10.11 -6.86
N MET A 171 -33.87 9.33 -6.44
CA MET A 171 -33.09 9.62 -5.23
C MET A 171 -32.37 10.99 -5.28
N HIS A 172 -32.05 11.47 -6.48
CA HIS A 172 -31.42 12.79 -6.66
C HIS A 172 -32.38 13.97 -6.43
N LYS A 173 -33.70 13.72 -6.33
CA LYS A 173 -34.71 14.77 -6.22
C LYS A 173 -35.29 14.92 -4.81
N MET A 174 -35.23 13.88 -3.99
CA MET A 174 -35.82 13.89 -2.65
C MET A 174 -35.14 12.87 -1.75
N HIS A 175 -35.20 13.15 -0.45
CA HIS A 175 -34.72 12.26 0.60
C HIS A 175 -35.90 11.47 1.19
N ARG A 176 -35.77 10.15 1.26
CA ARG A 176 -36.81 9.27 1.75
C ARG A 176 -36.30 8.41 2.89
N ALA A 177 -36.80 8.68 4.09
CA ALA A 177 -36.48 7.90 5.27
C ALA A 177 -36.84 6.41 5.07
N GLY A 178 -35.92 5.51 5.40
CA GLY A 178 -36.12 4.07 5.29
C GLY A 178 -36.19 3.50 3.85
N VAL A 179 -35.97 4.30 2.83
CA VAL A 179 -35.98 3.91 1.41
C VAL A 179 -34.63 4.14 0.76
N ASP A 180 -34.06 5.33 0.88
CA ASP A 180 -32.76 5.65 0.32
C ASP A 180 -31.62 5.13 1.21
N ASN A 181 -30.43 5.00 0.64
CA ASN A 181 -29.25 4.58 1.38
C ASN A 181 -28.53 5.81 1.95
N TYR A 182 -28.25 5.78 3.24
CA TYR A 182 -27.49 6.81 3.94
C TYR A 182 -26.29 6.18 4.62
N VAL A 183 -25.16 6.88 4.57
CA VAL A 183 -23.88 6.45 5.14
C VAL A 183 -23.51 7.44 6.23
N THR A 184 -23.28 6.94 7.43
CA THR A 184 -22.85 7.74 8.58
C THR A 184 -21.37 7.57 8.87
N HIS A 185 -20.77 6.50 8.34
CA HIS A 185 -19.38 6.18 8.55
C HIS A 185 -18.78 5.47 7.33
N THR A 186 -17.64 5.91 6.86
CA THR A 186 -16.89 5.25 5.78
C THR A 186 -15.45 5.05 6.22
N GLY A 187 -15.02 3.80 6.25
CA GLY A 187 -13.59 3.50 6.34
C GLY A 187 -12.86 4.07 5.12
N LYS A 188 -11.73 4.73 5.34
CA LYS A 188 -10.93 5.30 4.26
C LYS A 188 -9.89 4.30 3.78
N ILE A 189 -9.75 4.15 2.45
CA ILE A 189 -8.70 3.33 1.84
C ILE A 189 -7.68 4.26 1.18
N ARG A 190 -6.41 4.05 1.50
CA ARG A 190 -5.31 4.82 0.93
C ARG A 190 -4.20 3.94 0.35
N LYS A 191 -3.39 4.51 -0.51
CA LYS A 191 -2.12 3.93 -0.96
C LYS A 191 -1.01 4.19 0.07
N LEU A 192 0.07 3.42 -0.03
CA LEU A 192 1.28 3.72 0.73
C LEU A 192 1.85 5.08 0.32
N THR A 193 2.41 5.81 1.28
CA THR A 193 3.12 7.06 1.00
C THR A 193 4.49 6.78 0.38
N PRO A 194 5.15 7.78 -0.24
CA PRO A 194 6.52 7.63 -0.71
C PRO A 194 7.49 7.22 0.40
N LYS A 195 7.31 7.75 1.62
CA LYS A 195 8.14 7.45 2.79
C LYS A 195 7.96 6.00 3.25
N GLU A 196 6.71 5.52 3.34
CA GLU A 196 6.42 4.12 3.64
C GLU A 196 7.02 3.17 2.59
N CYS A 197 6.96 3.56 1.30
CA CYS A 197 7.61 2.82 0.23
C CYS A 197 9.13 2.75 0.41
N LEU A 198 9.79 3.83 0.83
CA LEU A 198 11.22 3.84 1.11
C LEU A 198 11.57 2.99 2.33
N ARG A 199 10.79 3.07 3.42
CA ARG A 199 10.95 2.21 4.60
C ARG A 199 10.93 0.73 4.22
N LEU A 200 9.95 0.30 3.40
CA LEU A 200 9.85 -1.06 2.87
C LEU A 200 11.00 -1.45 1.90
N MET A 201 11.78 -0.50 1.44
CA MET A 201 13.01 -0.73 0.70
C MET A 201 14.26 -0.72 1.62
N GLY A 202 14.09 -0.56 2.94
CA GLY A 202 15.17 -0.52 3.91
C GLY A 202 15.86 0.83 4.04
N PHE A 203 15.28 1.92 3.49
CA PHE A 203 15.80 3.27 3.71
C PHE A 203 15.37 3.79 5.08
N ARG A 204 16.25 4.53 5.73
CA ARG A 204 16.01 5.14 7.03
C ARG A 204 15.20 6.43 6.90
N ASP A 205 14.58 6.86 7.98
CA ASP A 205 13.72 8.04 8.02
C ASP A 205 14.46 9.37 7.82
N ASP A 206 15.79 9.36 7.95
CA ASP A 206 16.65 10.50 7.67
C ASP A 206 16.87 10.74 6.17
N PHE A 207 16.38 9.84 5.30
CA PHE A 207 16.41 10.03 3.86
C PHE A 207 15.42 11.13 3.45
N THR A 208 15.96 12.30 3.12
CA THR A 208 15.15 13.50 2.84
C THR A 208 14.56 13.46 1.44
N GLN A 209 13.25 13.71 1.34
CA GLN A 209 12.58 13.89 0.05
C GLN A 209 12.90 15.28 -0.51
N VAL A 210 13.62 15.35 -1.64
CA VAL A 210 13.95 16.59 -2.36
C VAL A 210 13.30 16.67 -3.74
N VAL A 211 12.47 15.68 -4.08
CA VAL A 211 11.80 15.56 -5.37
C VAL A 211 10.30 15.32 -5.16
N SER A 212 9.52 15.39 -6.24
CA SER A 212 8.08 15.13 -6.16
C SER A 212 7.76 13.69 -5.74
N ASP A 213 6.57 13.48 -5.15
CA ASP A 213 6.08 12.15 -4.77
C ASP A 213 6.17 11.14 -5.92
N THR A 214 5.84 11.57 -7.15
CA THR A 214 5.95 10.72 -8.35
C THR A 214 7.38 10.22 -8.56
N GLN A 215 8.37 11.08 -8.38
CA GLN A 215 9.76 10.69 -8.52
C GLN A 215 10.22 9.81 -7.35
N MET A 216 9.74 10.07 -6.12
CA MET A 216 10.03 9.24 -4.96
C MET A 216 9.50 7.81 -5.14
N TYR A 217 8.26 7.64 -5.62
CA TYR A 217 7.73 6.31 -5.94
C TYR A 217 8.58 5.58 -7.00
N ARG A 218 9.04 6.31 -8.03
CA ARG A 218 9.94 5.75 -9.05
C ARG A 218 11.26 5.32 -8.46
N GLN A 219 11.86 6.14 -7.60
CA GLN A 219 13.12 5.84 -6.92
C GLN A 219 12.96 4.61 -6.03
N ALA A 220 11.94 4.55 -5.19
CA ALA A 220 11.65 3.38 -4.35
C ALA A 220 11.46 2.12 -5.21
N GLY A 221 10.61 2.18 -6.26
CA GLY A 221 10.32 1.03 -7.11
C GLY A 221 11.51 0.52 -7.92
N ASN A 222 12.45 1.40 -8.30
CA ASN A 222 13.66 1.05 -9.05
C ASN A 222 14.84 0.69 -8.14
N SER A 223 14.74 0.97 -6.84
CA SER A 223 15.83 0.72 -5.89
C SER A 223 16.05 -0.78 -5.64
N ILE A 224 17.19 -1.09 -5.08
CA ILE A 224 17.51 -2.37 -4.46
C ILE A 224 17.09 -2.32 -2.99
N VAL A 225 16.65 -3.44 -2.41
CA VAL A 225 16.38 -3.51 -0.97
C VAL A 225 17.70 -3.48 -0.20
N VAL A 226 17.84 -2.50 0.68
CA VAL A 226 19.11 -2.21 1.39
C VAL A 226 19.54 -3.39 2.24
N ASP A 227 18.62 -4.05 2.95
CA ASP A 227 18.93 -5.18 3.84
C ASP A 227 19.48 -6.40 3.08
N VAL A 228 18.94 -6.69 1.89
CA VAL A 228 19.47 -7.73 1.02
C VAL A 228 20.91 -7.39 0.59
N LEU A 229 21.15 -6.13 0.26
CA LEU A 229 22.49 -5.68 -0.13
C LEU A 229 23.47 -5.77 1.06
N ILE A 230 23.05 -5.36 2.25
CA ILE A 230 23.86 -5.49 3.47
C ILE A 230 24.22 -6.95 3.75
N ALA A 231 23.24 -7.87 3.66
CA ALA A 231 23.48 -9.29 3.87
C ALA A 231 24.53 -9.85 2.88
N LEU A 232 24.41 -9.49 1.59
CA LEU A 232 25.38 -9.87 0.57
C LEU A 232 26.77 -9.31 0.83
N LEU A 233 26.89 -8.01 1.15
CA LEU A 233 28.17 -7.36 1.40
C LEU A 233 28.86 -7.91 2.65
N LYS A 234 28.11 -8.25 3.69
CA LYS A 234 28.65 -8.96 4.87
C LYS A 234 29.19 -10.34 4.49
N GLN A 235 28.45 -11.09 3.67
CA GLN A 235 28.88 -12.42 3.23
C GLN A 235 30.12 -12.38 2.33
N MET A 236 30.27 -11.31 1.55
CA MET A 236 31.47 -11.05 0.73
C MET A 236 32.70 -10.62 1.57
N ASP A 237 32.49 -10.24 2.85
CA ASP A 237 33.50 -9.69 3.74
C ASP A 237 34.31 -8.53 3.08
N ILE A 238 33.56 -7.57 2.53
CA ILE A 238 34.12 -6.46 1.73
C ILE A 238 35.12 -5.60 2.52
N THR A 239 35.05 -5.61 3.84
CA THR A 239 35.99 -4.88 4.70
C THR A 239 37.43 -5.31 4.53
N LYS A 240 37.68 -6.56 4.09
CA LYS A 240 39.03 -7.04 3.72
C LYS A 240 39.65 -6.28 2.56
N TYR A 241 38.82 -5.63 1.74
CA TYR A 241 39.25 -4.92 0.53
C TYR A 241 39.25 -3.39 0.72
N ALA A 242 38.77 -2.91 1.88
CA ALA A 242 38.87 -1.48 2.23
C ALA A 242 40.32 -1.15 2.58
N LYS A 243 40.95 -0.33 1.75
CA LYS A 243 42.28 0.24 2.02
C LYS A 243 42.15 1.56 2.75
#